data_50a61720da22b77480877b32c08ba2fd
#
_entry.id   50a61720da22b77480877b32c08ba2fd
#
_cell.length_a   1.000
_cell.length_b   1.000
_cell.length_c   1.000
_cell.angle_alpha   90.00
_cell.angle_beta   90.00
_cell.angle_gamma   90.00
#
_symmetry.space_group_name_H-M   'P 1'
#
loop_
_entity.id
_entity.type
_entity.pdbx_description
1 polymer ?
#
loop_
_entity_poly.entity_id
_entity_poly.type
_entity_poly.pdbx_seq_one_letter_code
_entity_poly.pdbx_strand_id
1 'polypeptide(L)'
;MRYAEIVRNTAETKIKLTLNLDGAGNSDISTGVGFLDHMLVLFAKHGRFDLTVSCQGDTWVDDHHTTEDVGIALGQAFKQALGDKKGITRYGNMILPMDEALILTAVDLSGRGYLGYDLQIPAQKVGTFDTELVEEFWLGFVRNAEATLHIRQMAGTNSHHIMEGAFKSAGRSLRAAVAIEAAFADEIPSTKGVL
;
A
#
# COMPACT_ATOMS: atom_id res chain seq x y z
N MET A 1 17.33 9.78 -5.34
CA MET A 1 16.08 9.92 -4.53
C MET A 1 14.96 9.26 -5.31
N ARG A 2 14.35 8.22 -4.73
CA ARG A 2 13.28 7.44 -5.36
C ARG A 2 11.94 8.08 -5.03
N TYR A 3 11.57 9.04 -5.87
CA TYR A 3 10.41 9.92 -5.70
C TYR A 3 9.47 9.82 -6.91
N ALA A 4 8.17 9.93 -6.66
CA ALA A 4 7.14 9.99 -7.69
C ALA A 4 6.09 11.04 -7.35
N GLU A 5 5.53 11.64 -8.38
CA GLU A 5 4.32 12.47 -8.32
C GLU A 5 3.30 11.94 -9.32
N ILE A 6 2.10 11.64 -8.86
CA ILE A 6 0.98 11.15 -9.66
C ILE A 6 -0.15 12.17 -9.60
N VAL A 7 -0.63 12.55 -10.78
CA VAL A 7 -1.89 13.30 -10.94
C VAL A 7 -2.84 12.40 -11.73
N ARG A 8 -3.92 11.97 -11.10
CA ARG A 8 -4.94 11.11 -11.69
C ARG A 8 -6.30 11.80 -11.58
N ASN A 9 -6.90 12.09 -12.72
CA ASN A 9 -8.21 12.70 -12.79
C ASN A 9 -9.14 11.81 -13.62
N THR A 10 -10.26 11.42 -13.04
CA THR A 10 -11.36 10.71 -13.70
C THR A 10 -12.63 11.55 -13.62
N ALA A 11 -13.76 11.00 -14.05
CA ALA A 11 -15.05 11.64 -13.83
C ALA A 11 -15.49 11.56 -12.34
N GLU A 12 -14.93 10.62 -11.58
CA GLU A 12 -15.33 10.26 -10.23
C GLU A 12 -14.37 10.82 -9.17
N THR A 13 -13.06 10.91 -9.49
CA THR A 13 -12.02 11.33 -8.54
C THR A 13 -11.01 12.29 -9.18
N LYS A 14 -10.45 13.17 -8.33
CA LYS A 14 -9.30 14.03 -8.66
C LYS A 14 -8.24 13.81 -7.59
N ILE A 15 -7.12 13.20 -7.97
CA ILE A 15 -6.07 12.77 -7.06
C ILE A 15 -4.75 13.46 -7.42
N LYS A 16 -4.09 14.00 -6.40
CA LYS A 16 -2.68 14.35 -6.42
C LYS A 16 -1.97 13.57 -5.31
N LEU A 17 -0.95 12.80 -5.68
CA LEU A 17 -0.20 11.96 -4.74
C LEU A 17 1.29 12.15 -4.98
N THR A 18 2.05 12.30 -3.89
CA THR A 18 3.52 12.26 -3.92
C THR A 18 4.03 11.16 -3.00
N LEU A 19 5.07 10.45 -3.44
CA LEU A 19 5.70 9.38 -2.69
C LEU A 19 7.22 9.52 -2.74
N ASN A 20 7.87 9.44 -1.57
CA ASN A 20 9.30 9.26 -1.46
C ASN A 20 9.59 7.93 -0.73
N LEU A 21 10.19 6.97 -1.42
CA LEU A 21 10.55 5.67 -0.86
C LEU A 21 11.69 5.77 0.16
N ASP A 22 12.52 6.80 0.07
CA ASP A 22 13.67 7.06 0.96
C ASP A 22 13.33 8.05 2.07
N GLY A 23 12.05 8.11 2.46
CA GLY A 23 11.51 9.05 3.44
C GLY A 23 11.77 8.68 4.90
N ALA A 24 11.17 9.49 5.78
CA ALA A 24 11.20 9.34 7.25
C ALA A 24 9.85 8.90 7.85
N GLY A 25 8.81 8.76 7.03
CA GLY A 25 7.45 8.44 7.45
C GLY A 25 6.62 9.68 7.77
N ASN A 26 6.89 10.78 7.08
CA ASN A 26 6.05 11.99 7.14
C ASN A 26 4.85 11.80 6.21
N SER A 27 3.69 12.31 6.63
CA SER A 27 2.49 12.18 5.81
C SER A 27 1.59 13.42 5.92
N ASP A 28 0.93 13.74 4.79
CA ASP A 28 -0.14 14.74 4.69
C ASP A 28 -1.24 14.14 3.81
N ILE A 29 -2.31 13.66 4.43
CA ILE A 29 -3.32 12.80 3.80
C ILE A 29 -4.69 13.42 3.97
N SER A 30 -5.39 13.62 2.86
CA SER A 30 -6.77 14.10 2.81
C SER A 30 -7.49 13.48 1.61
N THR A 31 -8.16 12.34 1.83
CA THR A 31 -8.93 11.64 0.79
C THR A 31 -10.43 11.97 0.84
N GLY A 32 -10.91 12.54 1.93
CA GLY A 32 -12.33 12.68 2.22
C GLY A 32 -12.93 11.45 2.91
N VAL A 33 -12.17 10.36 3.05
CA VAL A 33 -12.57 9.11 3.71
C VAL A 33 -11.70 8.92 4.96
N GLY A 34 -12.21 9.30 6.13
CA GLY A 34 -11.41 9.43 7.36
C GLY A 34 -10.71 8.15 7.80
N PHE A 35 -11.35 6.98 7.62
CA PHE A 35 -10.72 5.70 7.95
C PHE A 35 -9.56 5.37 6.99
N LEU A 36 -9.72 5.64 5.69
CA LEU A 36 -8.66 5.47 4.71
C LEU A 36 -7.47 6.41 5.00
N ASP A 37 -7.75 7.67 5.36
CA ASP A 37 -6.71 8.63 5.77
C ASP A 37 -5.88 8.07 6.91
N HIS A 38 -6.55 7.54 7.95
CA HIS A 38 -5.88 6.91 9.09
C HIS A 38 -5.01 5.71 8.67
N MET A 39 -5.53 4.83 7.82
CA MET A 39 -4.77 3.67 7.31
C MET A 39 -3.52 4.08 6.52
N LEU A 40 -3.63 5.12 5.69
CA LEU A 40 -2.51 5.63 4.89
C LEU A 40 -1.44 6.33 5.75
N VAL A 41 -1.84 7.04 6.81
CA VAL A 41 -0.91 7.61 7.81
C VAL A 41 -0.10 6.49 8.48
N LEU A 42 -0.76 5.40 8.89
CA LEU A 42 -0.09 4.25 9.49
C LEU A 42 0.84 3.55 8.49
N PHE A 43 0.39 3.35 7.26
CA PHE A 43 1.19 2.79 6.17
C PHE A 43 2.47 3.60 5.95
N ALA A 44 2.36 4.91 5.77
CA ALA A 44 3.47 5.83 5.57
C ALA A 44 4.45 5.79 6.76
N LYS A 45 3.93 5.87 7.99
CA LYS A 45 4.73 5.86 9.22
C LYS A 45 5.52 4.58 9.40
N HIS A 46 4.87 3.43 9.25
CA HIS A 46 5.50 2.12 9.46
C HIS A 46 6.40 1.71 8.28
N GLY A 47 6.07 2.15 7.06
CA GLY A 47 6.92 1.98 5.88
C GLY A 47 8.08 2.97 5.80
N ARG A 48 8.10 4.03 6.65
CA ARG A 48 9.08 5.13 6.56
C ARG A 48 9.05 5.81 5.19
N PHE A 49 7.89 5.82 4.53
CA PHE A 49 7.67 6.56 3.30
C PHE A 49 7.21 7.97 3.61
N ASP A 50 7.71 8.98 2.86
CA ASP A 50 7.02 10.27 2.90
C ASP A 50 5.91 10.23 1.85
N LEU A 51 4.67 10.47 2.29
CA LEU A 51 3.47 10.30 1.49
C LEU A 51 2.53 11.51 1.64
N THR A 52 2.22 12.15 0.52
CA THR A 52 1.16 13.17 0.46
C THR A 52 0.04 12.68 -0.45
N VAL A 53 -1.20 12.76 0.00
CA VAL A 53 -2.39 12.40 -0.78
C VAL A 53 -3.45 13.47 -0.62
N SER A 54 -3.89 14.04 -1.73
CA SER A 54 -5.09 14.87 -1.81
C SER A 54 -6.03 14.25 -2.81
N CYS A 55 -7.25 13.91 -2.39
CA CYS A 55 -8.29 13.37 -3.25
C CYS A 55 -9.59 14.13 -3.07
N GLN A 56 -10.27 14.42 -4.17
CA GLN A 56 -11.67 14.86 -4.20
C GLN A 56 -12.45 13.82 -4.99
N GLY A 57 -13.15 12.93 -4.29
CA GLY A 57 -13.98 11.88 -4.87
C GLY A 57 -15.47 12.17 -4.69
N ASP A 58 -16.28 11.36 -5.37
CA ASP A 58 -17.75 11.41 -5.34
C ASP A 58 -18.32 10.64 -4.13
N THR A 59 -17.79 10.94 -2.93
CA THR A 59 -18.16 10.27 -1.67
C THR A 59 -19.63 10.37 -1.27
N TRP A 60 -20.44 11.17 -1.99
CA TRP A 60 -21.90 11.16 -1.86
C TRP A 60 -22.55 9.90 -2.46
N VAL A 61 -21.83 9.17 -3.33
CA VAL A 61 -22.23 7.84 -3.83
C VAL A 61 -21.90 6.81 -2.77
N ASP A 62 -20.61 6.59 -2.55
CA ASP A 62 -19.98 5.82 -1.48
C ASP A 62 -18.47 6.10 -1.47
N ASP A 63 -17.69 5.34 -0.67
CA ASP A 63 -16.24 5.50 -0.58
C ASP A 63 -15.46 4.64 -1.59
N HIS A 64 -16.13 3.87 -2.46
CA HIS A 64 -15.52 2.86 -3.34
C HIS A 64 -14.54 3.49 -4.33
N HIS A 65 -15.02 4.41 -5.18
CA HIS A 65 -14.20 5.04 -6.22
C HIS A 65 -12.98 5.74 -5.63
N THR A 66 -13.16 6.45 -4.51
CA THR A 66 -12.05 7.12 -3.81
C THR A 66 -11.02 6.11 -3.33
N THR A 67 -11.46 5.02 -2.70
CA THR A 67 -10.56 4.01 -2.11
C THR A 67 -9.77 3.25 -3.17
N GLU A 68 -10.45 2.78 -4.23
CA GLU A 68 -9.81 2.08 -5.35
C GLU A 68 -8.82 3.00 -6.08
N ASP A 69 -9.23 4.21 -6.45
CA ASP A 69 -8.42 5.14 -7.23
C ASP A 69 -7.19 5.65 -6.45
N VAL A 70 -7.29 5.81 -5.14
CA VAL A 70 -6.12 6.10 -4.27
C VAL A 70 -5.17 4.91 -4.24
N GLY A 71 -5.68 3.67 -4.18
CA GLY A 71 -4.87 2.45 -4.31
C GLY A 71 -4.13 2.39 -5.65
N ILE A 72 -4.83 2.68 -6.76
CA ILE A 72 -4.25 2.79 -8.11
C ILE A 72 -3.13 3.83 -8.15
N ALA A 73 -3.40 5.05 -7.67
CA ALA A 73 -2.43 6.14 -7.68
C ALA A 73 -1.17 5.80 -6.83
N LEU A 74 -1.36 5.17 -5.67
CA LEU A 74 -0.25 4.73 -4.83
C LEU A 74 0.57 3.63 -5.54
N GLY A 75 -0.07 2.68 -6.20
CA GLY A 75 0.61 1.65 -7.00
C GLY A 75 1.44 2.24 -8.13
N GLN A 76 0.88 3.20 -8.87
CA GLN A 76 1.61 3.93 -9.92
C GLN A 76 2.82 4.68 -9.36
N ALA A 77 2.67 5.32 -8.20
CA ALA A 77 3.76 6.03 -7.54
C ALA A 77 4.88 5.08 -7.11
N PHE A 78 4.56 3.91 -6.57
CA PHE A 78 5.55 2.87 -6.25
C PHE A 78 6.30 2.42 -7.50
N LYS A 79 5.60 2.09 -8.58
CA LYS A 79 6.21 1.68 -9.85
C LYS A 79 7.14 2.76 -10.39
N GLN A 80 6.70 4.01 -10.43
CA GLN A 80 7.51 5.13 -10.92
C GLN A 80 8.74 5.38 -10.04
N ALA A 81 8.59 5.38 -8.72
CA ALA A 81 9.69 5.63 -7.79
C ALA A 81 10.73 4.51 -7.76
N LEU A 82 10.32 3.26 -8.01
CA LEU A 82 11.22 2.10 -8.11
C LEU A 82 12.11 2.12 -9.36
N GLY A 83 11.66 2.76 -10.44
CA GLY A 83 12.42 2.84 -11.69
C GLY A 83 12.77 1.45 -12.25
N ASP A 84 14.06 1.20 -12.50
CA ASP A 84 14.57 -0.05 -13.07
C ASP A 84 14.77 -1.17 -12.05
N LYS A 85 14.43 -0.92 -10.79
CA LYS A 85 14.51 -1.89 -9.67
C LYS A 85 15.91 -2.44 -9.39
N LYS A 86 16.97 -1.76 -9.83
CA LYS A 86 18.33 -2.16 -9.50
C LYS A 86 18.62 -2.02 -8.02
N GLY A 87 19.37 -2.96 -7.49
CA GLY A 87 19.85 -2.97 -6.12
C GLY A 87 18.81 -3.14 -5.03
N ILE A 88 17.50 -3.31 -5.38
CA ILE A 88 16.48 -3.53 -4.35
C ILE A 88 16.56 -4.95 -3.77
N THR A 89 16.15 -5.11 -2.51
CA THR A 89 15.97 -6.44 -1.87
C THR A 89 14.92 -7.28 -2.60
N ARG A 90 13.94 -6.64 -3.25
CA ARG A 90 12.85 -7.22 -4.02
C ARG A 90 11.77 -7.88 -3.15
N TYR A 91 12.15 -8.67 -2.15
CA TYR A 91 11.23 -9.37 -1.27
C TYR A 91 11.16 -8.70 0.09
N GLY A 92 9.97 -8.73 0.69
CA GLY A 92 9.77 -8.29 2.07
C GLY A 92 8.62 -9.03 2.71
N ASN A 93 8.72 -9.26 4.01
CA ASN A 93 7.65 -9.85 4.78
C ASN A 93 7.60 -9.29 6.19
N MET A 94 6.42 -9.39 6.82
CA MET A 94 6.21 -8.99 8.20
C MET A 94 5.07 -9.80 8.80
N ILE A 95 5.30 -10.34 9.97
CA ILE A 95 4.22 -10.79 10.87
C ILE A 95 4.09 -9.72 11.93
N LEU A 96 2.94 -9.06 11.99
CA LEU A 96 2.73 -7.89 12.85
C LEU A 96 1.54 -8.12 13.78
N PRO A 97 1.76 -8.02 15.12
CA PRO A 97 0.68 -8.05 16.08
C PRO A 97 0.04 -6.66 16.24
N MET A 98 -1.27 -6.63 16.39
CA MET A 98 -2.06 -5.49 16.83
C MET A 98 -3.05 -6.01 17.88
N ASP A 99 -2.65 -5.97 19.15
CA ASP A 99 -3.34 -6.60 20.27
C ASP A 99 -3.65 -8.09 19.97
N GLU A 100 -4.92 -8.46 19.85
CA GLU A 100 -5.37 -9.83 19.54
C GLU A 100 -5.25 -10.19 18.06
N ALA A 101 -5.07 -9.19 17.16
CA ALA A 101 -4.89 -9.44 15.74
C ALA A 101 -3.42 -9.72 15.41
N LEU A 102 -3.21 -10.70 14.53
CA LEU A 102 -1.90 -11.05 14.01
C LEU A 102 -1.99 -11.18 12.50
N ILE A 103 -1.29 -10.30 11.79
CA ILE A 103 -1.35 -10.21 10.33
C ILE A 103 0.02 -10.51 9.73
N LEU A 104 0.02 -11.39 8.73
CA LEU A 104 1.18 -11.65 7.88
C LEU A 104 1.02 -10.92 6.55
N THR A 105 2.06 -10.22 6.12
CA THR A 105 2.19 -9.76 4.74
C THR A 105 3.50 -10.24 4.12
N ALA A 106 3.45 -10.57 2.82
CA ALA A 106 4.63 -10.93 2.03
C ALA A 106 4.53 -10.28 0.65
N VAL A 107 5.62 -9.68 0.20
CA VAL A 107 5.70 -8.90 -1.05
C VAL A 107 6.82 -9.43 -1.94
N ASP A 108 6.54 -9.49 -3.26
CA ASP A 108 7.54 -9.64 -4.32
C ASP A 108 7.32 -8.53 -5.37
N LEU A 109 8.32 -7.67 -5.56
CA LEU A 109 8.29 -6.60 -6.56
C LEU A 109 8.63 -7.16 -7.96
N SER A 110 7.87 -8.17 -8.35
CA SER A 110 8.13 -9.10 -9.46
C SER A 110 7.81 -8.58 -10.87
N GLY A 111 7.21 -7.40 -11.00
CA GLY A 111 6.66 -6.93 -12.28
C GLY A 111 5.29 -7.55 -12.62
N ARG A 112 4.67 -8.30 -11.71
CA ARG A 112 3.36 -8.95 -11.90
C ARG A 112 2.41 -8.58 -10.77
N GLY A 113 1.26 -7.99 -11.13
CA GLY A 113 0.21 -7.65 -10.17
C GLY A 113 -0.58 -8.88 -9.71
N TYR A 114 -0.47 -9.23 -8.43
CA TYR A 114 -1.25 -10.30 -7.82
C TYR A 114 -1.55 -9.98 -6.35
N LEU A 115 -2.77 -10.17 -5.93
CA LEU A 115 -3.20 -10.06 -4.54
C LEU A 115 -3.68 -11.42 -4.01
N GLY A 116 -3.00 -11.94 -2.99
CA GLY A 116 -3.50 -13.04 -2.17
C GLY A 116 -4.11 -12.46 -0.89
N TYR A 117 -5.42 -12.27 -0.88
CA TYR A 117 -6.14 -11.63 0.22
C TYR A 117 -6.89 -12.67 1.05
N ASP A 118 -6.64 -12.70 2.35
CA ASP A 118 -7.28 -13.63 3.30
C ASP A 118 -7.43 -12.94 4.66
N LEU A 119 -8.32 -11.95 4.71
CA LEU A 119 -8.77 -11.29 5.94
C LEU A 119 -10.23 -11.62 6.19
N GLN A 120 -10.54 -12.09 7.39
CA GLN A 120 -11.90 -12.33 7.87
C GLN A 120 -12.29 -11.15 8.77
N ILE A 121 -12.86 -10.11 8.17
CA ILE A 121 -13.25 -8.88 8.88
C ILE A 121 -14.71 -9.03 9.34
N PRO A 122 -14.99 -9.15 10.65
CA PRO A 122 -16.33 -9.49 11.13
C PRO A 122 -17.40 -8.42 10.88
N ALA A 123 -17.03 -7.13 11.01
CA ALA A 123 -17.97 -6.03 10.82
C ALA A 123 -18.03 -5.61 9.35
N GLN A 124 -19.22 -5.29 8.85
CA GLN A 124 -19.37 -4.74 7.50
C GLN A 124 -18.84 -3.31 7.38
N LYS A 125 -18.85 -2.54 8.48
CA LYS A 125 -18.33 -1.17 8.54
C LYS A 125 -17.50 -0.94 9.79
N VAL A 126 -16.51 -0.02 9.65
CA VAL A 126 -15.83 0.62 10.78
C VAL A 126 -16.00 2.13 10.62
N GLY A 127 -16.74 2.74 11.53
CA GLY A 127 -17.25 4.08 11.30
C GLY A 127 -18.19 4.09 10.09
N THR A 128 -17.92 4.93 9.11
CA THR A 128 -18.67 5.00 7.83
C THR A 128 -18.04 4.15 6.73
N PHE A 129 -16.82 3.63 6.93
CA PHE A 129 -16.05 2.92 5.93
C PHE A 129 -16.49 1.45 5.79
N ASP A 130 -16.81 1.03 4.58
CA ASP A 130 -17.13 -0.35 4.26
C ASP A 130 -15.84 -1.21 4.24
N THR A 131 -15.84 -2.30 5.00
CA THR A 131 -14.62 -3.12 5.20
C THR A 131 -14.19 -3.89 3.96
N GLU A 132 -15.10 -4.16 3.02
CA GLU A 132 -14.79 -4.76 1.71
C GLU A 132 -13.84 -3.88 0.87
N LEU A 133 -13.83 -2.57 1.09
CA LEU A 133 -12.99 -1.63 0.34
C LEU A 133 -11.48 -1.79 0.63
N VAL A 134 -11.11 -2.48 1.70
CA VAL A 134 -9.70 -2.81 1.98
C VAL A 134 -9.13 -3.71 0.88
N GLU A 135 -9.89 -4.69 0.40
CA GLU A 135 -9.50 -5.54 -0.71
C GLU A 135 -9.36 -4.75 -2.00
N GLU A 136 -10.33 -3.87 -2.31
CA GLU A 136 -10.32 -3.04 -3.52
C GLU A 136 -9.12 -2.07 -3.53
N PHE A 137 -8.77 -1.47 -2.39
CA PHE A 137 -7.55 -0.67 -2.27
C PHE A 137 -6.29 -1.46 -2.66
N TRP A 138 -6.12 -2.65 -2.09
CA TRP A 138 -4.93 -3.47 -2.36
C TRP A 138 -4.93 -4.06 -3.78
N LEU A 139 -6.09 -4.38 -4.37
CA LEU A 139 -6.22 -4.76 -5.78
C LEU A 139 -5.76 -3.62 -6.70
N GLY A 140 -6.24 -2.40 -6.47
CA GLY A 140 -5.81 -1.20 -7.18
C GLY A 140 -4.30 -1.01 -7.07
N PHE A 141 -3.75 -1.14 -5.86
CA PHE A 141 -2.32 -1.01 -5.60
C PHE A 141 -1.49 -2.06 -6.36
N VAL A 142 -1.74 -3.36 -6.17
CA VAL A 142 -0.86 -4.41 -6.73
C VAL A 142 -0.86 -4.43 -8.25
N ARG A 143 -2.01 -4.16 -8.89
CA ARG A 143 -2.13 -4.10 -10.35
C ARG A 143 -1.29 -2.97 -10.94
N ASN A 144 -1.20 -1.84 -10.26
CA ASN A 144 -0.49 -0.66 -10.74
C ASN A 144 0.96 -0.56 -10.25
N ALA A 145 1.30 -1.13 -9.11
CA ALA A 145 2.66 -1.33 -8.65
C ALA A 145 3.38 -2.48 -9.39
N GLU A 146 2.62 -3.33 -10.09
CA GLU A 146 3.12 -4.59 -10.68
C GLU A 146 3.85 -5.44 -9.63
N ALA A 147 3.21 -5.60 -8.47
CA ALA A 147 3.73 -6.33 -7.32
C ALA A 147 2.83 -7.50 -6.94
N THR A 148 3.42 -8.58 -6.48
CA THR A 148 2.72 -9.65 -5.79
C THR A 148 2.67 -9.30 -4.31
N LEU A 149 1.47 -9.30 -3.72
CA LEU A 149 1.26 -9.06 -2.29
C LEU A 149 0.33 -10.13 -1.72
N HIS A 150 0.75 -10.77 -0.64
CA HIS A 150 -0.10 -11.62 0.17
C HIS A 150 -0.38 -10.93 1.50
N ILE A 151 -1.65 -10.90 1.91
CA ILE A 151 -2.11 -10.41 3.20
C ILE A 151 -2.93 -11.52 3.84
N ARG A 152 -2.48 -12.05 4.98
CA ARG A 152 -3.13 -13.15 5.68
C ARG A 152 -3.36 -12.84 7.14
N GLN A 153 -4.59 -13.06 7.57
CA GLN A 153 -4.92 -13.01 9.00
C GLN A 153 -4.54 -14.35 9.64
N MET A 154 -3.72 -14.28 10.67
CA MET A 154 -3.34 -15.46 11.49
C MET A 154 -4.17 -15.54 12.77
N ALA A 155 -4.60 -14.38 13.31
CA ALA A 155 -5.50 -14.24 14.45
C ALA A 155 -6.16 -12.87 14.41
N GLY A 156 -7.21 -12.67 15.20
CA GLY A 156 -7.88 -11.40 15.39
C GLY A 156 -9.39 -11.48 15.27
N THR A 157 -10.09 -10.62 16.02
CA THR A 157 -11.55 -10.51 16.03
C THR A 157 -12.05 -9.08 15.90
N ASN A 158 -11.20 -8.08 16.21
CA ASN A 158 -11.58 -6.67 16.06
C ASN A 158 -11.30 -6.20 14.63
N SER A 159 -12.33 -5.78 13.91
CA SER A 159 -12.25 -5.35 12.52
C SER A 159 -11.25 -4.22 12.30
N HIS A 160 -11.19 -3.23 13.20
CA HIS A 160 -10.23 -2.13 13.13
C HIS A 160 -8.79 -2.65 13.26
N HIS A 161 -8.50 -3.50 14.28
CA HIS A 161 -7.17 -4.06 14.52
C HIS A 161 -6.68 -4.93 13.35
N ILE A 162 -7.57 -5.71 12.73
CA ILE A 162 -7.25 -6.53 11.56
C ILE A 162 -6.82 -5.64 10.39
N MET A 163 -7.60 -4.61 10.06
CA MET A 163 -7.30 -3.71 8.96
C MET A 163 -6.06 -2.86 9.24
N GLU A 164 -5.93 -2.31 10.44
CA GLU A 164 -4.74 -1.55 10.86
C GLU A 164 -3.48 -2.43 10.80
N GLY A 165 -3.56 -3.67 11.30
CA GLY A 165 -2.48 -4.65 11.19
C GLY A 165 -2.06 -4.90 9.74
N ALA A 166 -3.03 -4.97 8.80
CA ALA A 166 -2.75 -5.15 7.38
C ALA A 166 -1.98 -3.97 6.77
N PHE A 167 -2.41 -2.73 7.01
CA PHE A 167 -1.72 -1.56 6.48
C PHE A 167 -0.33 -1.34 7.09
N LYS A 168 -0.17 -1.55 8.40
CA LYS A 168 1.12 -1.47 9.09
C LYS A 168 2.11 -2.53 8.60
N SER A 169 1.66 -3.79 8.51
CA SER A 169 2.51 -4.91 8.06
C SER A 169 2.89 -4.75 6.60
N ALA A 170 1.98 -4.33 5.72
CA ALA A 170 2.26 -4.04 4.32
C ALA A 170 3.29 -2.91 4.17
N GLY A 171 3.16 -1.81 4.92
CA GLY A 171 4.16 -0.73 4.94
C GLY A 171 5.55 -1.24 5.29
N ARG A 172 5.67 -2.09 6.32
CA ARG A 172 6.96 -2.67 6.73
C ARG A 172 7.51 -3.68 5.72
N SER A 173 6.66 -4.52 5.14
CA SER A 173 7.07 -5.48 4.11
C SER A 173 7.56 -4.77 2.85
N LEU A 174 6.84 -3.74 2.40
CA LEU A 174 7.27 -2.90 1.28
C LEU A 174 8.58 -2.16 1.59
N ARG A 175 8.74 -1.63 2.82
CA ARG A 175 10.02 -1.00 3.23
C ARG A 175 11.20 -1.96 3.09
N ALA A 176 11.04 -3.21 3.49
CA ALA A 176 12.07 -4.22 3.33
C ALA A 176 12.33 -4.52 1.84
N ALA A 177 11.26 -4.70 1.05
CA ALA A 177 11.37 -5.04 -0.37
C ALA A 177 12.05 -3.94 -1.22
N VAL A 178 11.81 -2.65 -0.89
CA VAL A 178 12.42 -1.52 -1.62
C VAL A 178 13.82 -1.15 -1.11
N ALA A 179 14.30 -1.76 -0.03
CA ALA A 179 15.62 -1.44 0.52
C ALA A 179 16.72 -1.69 -0.52
N ILE A 180 17.71 -0.80 -0.56
CA ILE A 180 18.86 -0.94 -1.46
C ILE A 180 19.95 -1.74 -0.75
N GLU A 181 20.39 -2.82 -1.39
CA GLU A 181 21.54 -3.60 -0.98
C GLU A 181 22.81 -3.03 -1.64
N ALA A 182 23.57 -2.25 -0.89
CA ALA A 182 24.72 -1.51 -1.41
C ALA A 182 25.75 -2.41 -2.12
N ALA A 183 25.90 -3.67 -1.69
CA ALA A 183 26.81 -4.64 -2.32
C ALA A 183 26.36 -5.07 -3.73
N PHE A 184 25.09 -4.90 -4.07
CA PHE A 184 24.47 -5.33 -5.34
C PHE A 184 23.71 -4.19 -6.03
N ALA A 185 24.12 -2.93 -5.80
CA ALA A 185 23.37 -1.74 -6.21
C ALA A 185 23.12 -1.63 -7.73
N ASP A 186 23.97 -2.23 -8.55
CA ASP A 186 23.87 -2.22 -10.01
C ASP A 186 23.18 -3.48 -10.59
N GLU A 187 22.79 -4.42 -9.74
CA GLU A 187 22.19 -5.68 -10.17
C GLU A 187 20.65 -5.62 -10.11
N ILE A 188 20.00 -6.22 -11.10
CA ILE A 188 18.57 -6.53 -11.03
C ILE A 188 18.42 -7.86 -10.29
N PRO A 189 17.68 -7.93 -9.17
CA PRO A 189 17.57 -9.16 -8.36
C PRO A 189 16.67 -10.19 -9.03
N SER A 190 17.08 -10.65 -10.21
CA SER A 190 16.33 -11.62 -11.04
C SER A 190 17.32 -12.43 -11.90
N THR A 191 17.15 -13.75 -11.88
CA THR A 191 17.91 -14.65 -12.79
C THR A 191 17.59 -14.44 -14.27
N LYS A 192 16.49 -13.70 -14.57
CA LYS A 192 16.12 -13.33 -15.94
C LYS A 192 16.78 -12.02 -16.40
N GLY A 193 17.43 -11.28 -15.49
CA GLY A 193 18.01 -9.96 -15.78
C GLY A 193 16.99 -8.83 -15.96
N VAL A 194 15.70 -9.10 -15.73
CA VAL A 194 14.56 -8.15 -15.81
C VAL A 194 13.53 -8.45 -14.71
N LEU A 195 12.76 -7.39 -14.31
CA LEU A 195 11.61 -7.45 -13.40
C LEU A 195 10.45 -6.63 -13.96
#